data_6bcff7a62c126d488640d5791ad8f6b2
#
_entry.id   6bcff7a62c126d488640d5791ad8f6b2
#
_cell.length_a   1.000
_cell.length_b   1.000
_cell.length_c   1.000
_cell.angle_alpha   90.00
_cell.angle_beta   90.00
_cell.angle_gamma   90.00
#
_symmetry.space_group_name_H-M   'P 1'
#
loop_
_entity.id
_entity.type
_entity.pdbx_description
1 polymer ?
#
loop_
_entity_poly.entity_id
_entity_poly.type
_entity_poly.pdbx_seq_one_letter_code
_entity_poly.pdbx_strand_id
1 'polypeptide(L)'
;MKYKISILIALLSVLLPVWARAQESAADDRPVARKILFLGDSMTGWLSERLNAYGKENGFEVATVVWDGSTIKKWGSSPRLTSMITRQDPDAIFISLGMNELFEANPESQLRSRLEAIVGAAGDIPVIWIGPPSWPGHNKGETLNKWLADNLGEGHFYRSFDLTLPRQSKTKPHPTREGMI
;
A
#
# COMPACT_ATOMS: atom_id res chain seq x y z
N MET A 1 -0.73 37.12 54.59
CA MET A 1 -0.75 35.74 53.97
C MET A 1 -1.45 35.75 52.60
N LYS A 2 -1.36 36.83 51.80
CA LYS A 2 -2.05 37.01 50.48
C LYS A 2 -1.14 37.02 49.26
N TYR A 3 0.18 36.97 49.44
CA TYR A 3 1.14 37.10 48.32
C TYR A 3 1.73 35.74 47.82
N LYS A 4 1.48 34.61 48.50
CA LYS A 4 2.05 33.31 48.12
C LYS A 4 1.25 32.56 47.02
N ILE A 5 -0.01 32.94 46.80
CA ILE A 5 -0.86 32.28 45.79
C ILE A 5 -0.63 32.88 44.39
N SER A 6 -0.31 34.16 44.30
CA SER A 6 -0.11 34.84 43.01
C SER A 6 1.19 34.44 42.27
N ILE A 7 2.23 34.00 42.99
CA ILE A 7 3.48 33.58 42.40
C ILE A 7 3.36 32.15 41.82
N LEU A 8 2.52 31.28 42.41
CA LEU A 8 2.34 29.92 41.94
C LEU A 8 1.53 29.89 40.63
N ILE A 9 0.57 30.80 40.46
CA ILE A 9 -0.24 30.89 39.23
C ILE A 9 0.57 31.48 38.08
N ALA A 10 1.51 32.39 38.36
CA ALA A 10 2.37 32.94 37.32
C ALA A 10 3.43 31.94 36.82
N LEU A 11 3.87 30.97 37.65
CA LEU A 11 4.80 29.93 37.25
C LEU A 11 4.11 28.80 36.42
N LEU A 12 2.83 28.53 36.68
CA LEU A 12 2.09 27.57 35.88
C LEU A 12 1.74 28.07 34.47
N SER A 13 1.53 29.37 34.30
CA SER A 13 1.19 29.98 33.00
C SER A 13 2.38 30.06 32.03
N VAL A 14 3.61 30.00 32.54
CA VAL A 14 4.83 30.01 31.69
C VAL A 14 5.21 28.62 31.20
N LEU A 15 4.79 27.56 31.91
CA LEU A 15 5.13 26.16 31.50
C LEU A 15 4.17 25.57 30.45
N LEU A 16 2.93 26.04 30.38
CA LEU A 16 1.94 25.56 29.42
C LEU A 16 2.35 25.77 27.95
N PRO A 17 2.93 26.88 27.51
CA PRO A 17 3.34 27.05 26.11
C PRO A 17 4.56 26.23 25.73
N VAL A 18 5.41 25.83 26.70
CA VAL A 18 6.59 24.99 26.42
C VAL A 18 6.20 23.54 26.16
N TRP A 19 5.22 23.03 26.90
CA TRP A 19 4.70 21.67 26.67
C TRP A 19 3.87 21.55 25.39
N ALA A 20 3.10 22.59 25.07
CA ALA A 20 2.34 22.65 23.82
C ALA A 20 3.27 22.73 22.58
N ARG A 21 4.41 23.41 22.68
CA ARG A 21 5.41 23.48 21.61
C ARG A 21 6.23 22.18 21.47
N ALA A 22 6.37 21.38 22.53
CA ALA A 22 7.08 20.11 22.46
C ALA A 22 6.29 19.00 21.75
N GLN A 23 4.98 19.17 21.57
CA GLN A 23 4.14 18.24 20.80
C GLN A 23 4.01 18.60 19.32
N GLU A 24 4.47 19.78 18.91
CA GLU A 24 4.35 20.26 17.52
C GLU A 24 5.59 19.98 16.65
N SER A 25 6.61 19.30 17.19
CA SER A 25 7.86 19.07 16.48
C SER A 25 8.39 17.65 16.59
N ALA A 26 7.56 16.69 16.27
CA ALA A 26 8.02 15.51 15.57
C ALA A 26 7.40 15.56 14.17
N ALA A 27 7.79 16.53 13.38
CA ALA A 27 7.67 16.43 11.95
C ALA A 27 8.37 15.13 11.58
N ASP A 28 7.58 14.17 11.11
CA ASP A 28 8.05 12.90 10.59
C ASP A 28 9.07 13.22 9.49
N ASP A 29 10.35 13.14 9.81
CA ASP A 29 11.47 13.50 8.95
C ASP A 29 11.71 12.44 7.86
N ARG A 30 10.72 11.55 7.65
CA ARG A 30 10.75 10.59 6.56
C ARG A 30 10.57 11.32 5.24
N PRO A 31 11.40 11.06 4.24
CA PRO A 31 11.23 11.66 2.93
C PRO A 31 9.84 11.30 2.38
N VAL A 32 9.07 12.32 2.06
CA VAL A 32 7.76 12.13 1.41
C VAL A 32 8.01 11.65 -0.01
N ALA A 33 7.50 10.48 -0.35
CA ALA A 33 7.57 9.96 -1.71
C ALA A 33 6.93 10.97 -2.69
N ARG A 34 7.67 11.37 -3.70
CA ARG A 34 7.20 12.32 -4.74
C ARG A 34 6.78 11.62 -6.01
N LYS A 35 7.30 10.43 -6.25
CA LYS A 35 7.00 9.63 -7.43
C LYS A 35 6.71 8.18 -7.02
N ILE A 36 5.53 7.72 -7.32
CA ILE A 36 5.07 6.36 -7.03
C ILE A 36 4.95 5.58 -8.33
N LEU A 37 5.57 4.41 -8.40
CA LEU A 37 5.29 3.41 -9.42
C LEU A 37 4.17 2.49 -8.92
N PHE A 38 2.99 2.56 -9.52
CA PHE A 38 1.88 1.68 -9.20
C PHE A 38 1.69 0.65 -10.31
N LEU A 39 1.84 -0.61 -9.99
CA LEU A 39 1.75 -1.70 -10.97
C LEU A 39 0.88 -2.87 -10.48
N GLY A 40 0.40 -3.66 -11.44
CA GLY A 40 -0.33 -4.87 -11.12
C GLY A 40 -1.15 -5.43 -12.28
N ASP A 41 -2.17 -6.20 -11.92
CA ASP A 41 -3.12 -6.80 -12.85
C ASP A 41 -4.31 -5.87 -13.16
N SER A 42 -5.41 -6.43 -13.65
CA SER A 42 -6.62 -5.66 -14.00
C SER A 42 -7.26 -4.91 -12.83
N MET A 43 -6.94 -5.28 -11.58
CA MET A 43 -7.43 -4.56 -10.39
C MET A 43 -6.78 -3.19 -10.23
N THR A 44 -5.59 -3.00 -10.78
CA THR A 44 -4.82 -1.75 -10.69
C THR A 44 -5.52 -0.57 -11.36
N GLY A 45 -6.28 -0.82 -12.44
CA GLY A 45 -6.86 0.24 -13.28
C GLY A 45 -7.69 1.27 -12.49
N TRP A 46 -8.74 0.83 -11.81
CA TRP A 46 -9.60 1.74 -11.04
C TRP A 46 -8.92 2.29 -9.79
N LEU A 47 -8.12 1.45 -9.08
CA LEU A 47 -7.34 1.92 -7.94
C LEU A 47 -6.39 3.05 -8.31
N SER A 48 -5.83 3.03 -9.52
CA SER A 48 -4.93 4.07 -9.98
C SER A 48 -5.61 5.42 -10.14
N GLU A 49 -6.89 5.47 -10.50
CA GLU A 49 -7.65 6.73 -10.56
C GLU A 49 -7.67 7.40 -9.19
N ARG A 50 -7.95 6.63 -8.13
CA ARG A 50 -7.97 7.15 -6.76
C ARG A 50 -6.60 7.61 -6.30
N LEU A 51 -5.57 6.80 -6.55
CA LEU A 51 -4.20 7.15 -6.17
C LEU A 51 -3.70 8.39 -6.91
N ASN A 52 -4.03 8.54 -8.20
CA ASN A 52 -3.72 9.75 -8.97
C ASN A 52 -4.46 10.99 -8.45
N ALA A 53 -5.71 10.85 -8.00
CA ALA A 53 -6.43 11.96 -7.37
C ALA A 53 -5.72 12.41 -6.07
N TYR A 54 -5.35 11.48 -5.20
CA TYR A 54 -4.55 11.78 -4.00
C TYR A 54 -3.19 12.38 -4.34
N GLY A 55 -2.54 11.90 -5.39
CA GLY A 55 -1.27 12.46 -5.86
C GLY A 55 -1.38 13.95 -6.19
N LYS A 56 -2.42 14.32 -6.94
CA LYS A 56 -2.70 15.72 -7.28
C LYS A 56 -2.97 16.60 -6.05
N GLU A 57 -3.70 16.05 -5.07
CA GLU A 57 -4.03 16.77 -3.83
C GLU A 57 -2.82 16.93 -2.90
N ASN A 58 -1.89 15.97 -2.93
CA ASN A 58 -0.79 15.89 -1.96
C ASN A 58 0.60 16.12 -2.58
N GLY A 59 0.68 16.45 -3.86
CA GLY A 59 1.91 16.86 -4.52
C GLY A 59 2.86 15.71 -4.88
N PHE A 60 2.34 14.50 -5.18
CA PHE A 60 3.13 13.39 -5.70
C PHE A 60 2.61 12.90 -7.05
N GLU A 61 3.50 12.32 -7.86
CA GLU A 61 3.20 11.76 -9.16
C GLU A 61 2.99 10.24 -9.07
N VAL A 62 2.10 9.70 -9.91
CA VAL A 62 1.84 8.27 -10.00
C VAL A 62 2.04 7.78 -11.43
N ALA A 63 3.05 6.95 -11.63
CA ALA A 63 3.24 6.20 -12.87
C ALA A 63 2.51 4.86 -12.76
N THR A 64 1.43 4.68 -13.51
CA THR A 64 0.62 3.45 -13.46
C THR A 64 0.97 2.49 -14.58
N VAL A 65 1.14 1.20 -14.24
CA VAL A 65 1.36 0.11 -15.18
C VAL A 65 0.36 -1.01 -14.94
N VAL A 66 -0.62 -1.12 -15.83
CA VAL A 66 -1.59 -2.23 -15.82
C VAL A 66 -1.14 -3.32 -16.78
N TRP A 67 -1.13 -4.54 -16.29
CA TRP A 67 -0.90 -5.74 -17.13
C TRP A 67 -2.04 -6.73 -16.88
N ASP A 68 -3.09 -6.63 -17.66
CA ASP A 68 -4.30 -7.44 -17.52
C ASP A 68 -3.99 -8.95 -17.52
N GLY A 69 -4.61 -9.67 -16.58
CA GLY A 69 -4.38 -11.10 -16.40
C GLY A 69 -2.95 -11.47 -16.00
N SER A 70 -2.16 -10.49 -15.53
CA SER A 70 -0.84 -10.79 -14.99
C SER A 70 -0.95 -11.45 -13.61
N THR A 71 0.14 -12.11 -13.21
CA THR A 71 0.27 -12.89 -11.99
C THR A 71 1.59 -12.56 -11.33
N ILE A 72 1.75 -12.93 -10.06
CA ILE A 72 3.02 -12.89 -9.34
C ILE A 72 4.08 -13.66 -10.14
N LYS A 73 3.69 -14.85 -10.70
CA LYS A 73 4.58 -15.65 -11.56
C LYS A 73 5.06 -14.88 -12.79
N LYS A 74 4.15 -14.20 -13.50
CA LYS A 74 4.51 -13.42 -14.70
C LYS A 74 5.43 -12.27 -14.38
N TRP A 75 5.12 -11.48 -13.36
CA TRP A 75 5.95 -10.34 -12.96
C TRP A 75 7.33 -10.78 -12.46
N GLY A 76 7.40 -11.79 -11.57
CA GLY A 76 8.66 -12.29 -11.03
C GLY A 76 9.51 -13.08 -12.02
N SER A 77 9.00 -13.37 -13.23
CA SER A 77 9.77 -14.01 -14.33
C SER A 77 10.11 -13.05 -15.46
N SER A 78 9.73 -11.79 -15.36
CA SER A 78 9.85 -10.81 -16.43
C SER A 78 10.84 -9.71 -16.05
N PRO A 79 11.67 -9.21 -16.97
CA PRO A 79 12.49 -8.04 -16.74
C PRO A 79 11.69 -6.74 -16.69
N ARG A 80 10.35 -6.82 -16.86
CA ARG A 80 9.47 -5.65 -17.00
C ARG A 80 9.53 -4.76 -15.75
N LEU A 81 9.53 -5.35 -14.55
CA LEU A 81 9.59 -4.57 -13.30
C LEU A 81 10.90 -3.77 -13.23
N THR A 82 12.04 -4.41 -13.41
CA THR A 82 13.34 -3.71 -13.41
C THR A 82 13.39 -2.59 -14.45
N SER A 83 12.88 -2.86 -15.66
CA SER A 83 12.81 -1.84 -16.72
C SER A 83 11.92 -0.65 -16.33
N MET A 84 10.79 -0.90 -15.61
CA MET A 84 9.92 0.17 -15.13
C MET A 84 10.58 0.98 -14.02
N ILE A 85 11.23 0.32 -13.05
CA ILE A 85 11.96 0.99 -11.97
C ILE A 85 13.04 1.90 -12.55
N THR A 86 13.89 1.38 -13.44
CA THR A 86 14.94 2.18 -14.09
C THR A 86 14.40 3.38 -14.86
N ARG A 87 13.27 3.22 -15.56
CA ARG A 87 12.69 4.29 -16.38
C ARG A 87 11.97 5.34 -15.56
N GLN A 88 11.28 4.92 -14.49
CA GLN A 88 10.43 5.81 -13.70
C GLN A 88 11.17 6.43 -12.53
N ASP A 89 12.26 5.80 -12.05
CA ASP A 89 13.01 6.25 -10.88
C ASP A 89 12.09 6.61 -9.70
N PRO A 90 11.30 5.63 -9.18
CA PRO A 90 10.28 5.91 -8.18
C PRO A 90 10.85 5.97 -6.76
N ASP A 91 10.25 6.78 -5.90
CA ASP A 91 10.54 6.83 -4.46
C ASP A 91 9.82 5.72 -3.68
N ALA A 92 8.74 5.16 -4.25
CA ALA A 92 8.00 4.03 -3.69
C ALA A 92 7.32 3.22 -4.79
N ILE A 93 7.10 1.93 -4.53
CA ILE A 93 6.41 1.01 -5.44
C ILE A 93 5.15 0.47 -4.76
N PHE A 94 4.00 0.67 -5.40
CA PHE A 94 2.75 0.05 -5.00
C PHE A 94 2.44 -1.10 -5.95
N ILE A 95 2.05 -2.26 -5.41
CA ILE A 95 1.78 -3.47 -6.17
C ILE A 95 0.37 -3.96 -5.85
N SER A 96 -0.45 -4.18 -6.87
CA SER A 96 -1.77 -4.81 -6.76
C SER A 96 -1.78 -6.09 -7.60
N LEU A 97 -1.38 -7.20 -6.98
CA LEU A 97 -1.28 -8.53 -7.60
C LEU A 97 -1.82 -9.63 -6.69
N GLY A 98 -2.21 -10.73 -7.30
CA GLY A 98 -2.66 -11.93 -6.61
C GLY A 98 -4.12 -12.28 -6.90
N MET A 99 -4.89 -11.40 -7.58
CA MET A 99 -6.28 -11.73 -7.92
C MET A 99 -6.38 -12.94 -8.86
N ASN A 100 -5.43 -13.09 -9.78
CA ASN A 100 -5.36 -14.22 -10.72
C ASN A 100 -4.77 -15.49 -10.09
N GLU A 101 -4.30 -15.41 -8.86
CA GLU A 101 -3.76 -16.53 -8.06
C GLU A 101 -4.52 -16.70 -6.74
N LEU A 102 -5.70 -16.08 -6.63
CA LEU A 102 -6.47 -16.01 -5.38
C LEU A 102 -6.76 -17.41 -4.77
N PHE A 103 -6.86 -18.42 -5.60
CA PHE A 103 -7.16 -19.80 -5.20
C PHE A 103 -5.92 -20.70 -5.12
N GLU A 104 -4.72 -20.13 -5.16
CA GLU A 104 -3.48 -20.92 -4.99
C GLU A 104 -3.44 -21.56 -3.61
N ALA A 105 -3.42 -22.89 -3.58
CA ALA A 105 -3.46 -23.65 -2.34
C ALA A 105 -2.08 -23.75 -1.66
N ASN A 106 -1.01 -23.64 -2.44
CA ASN A 106 0.37 -23.78 -1.98
C ASN A 106 1.24 -22.62 -2.44
N PRO A 107 0.94 -21.37 -2.01
CA PRO A 107 1.66 -20.18 -2.46
C PRO A 107 3.15 -20.27 -2.13
N GLU A 108 3.52 -20.90 -1.01
CA GLU A 108 4.91 -21.09 -0.61
C GLU A 108 5.72 -21.79 -1.71
N SER A 109 5.29 -22.95 -2.18
CA SER A 109 6.01 -23.71 -3.20
C SER A 109 5.89 -23.13 -4.60
N GLN A 110 4.81 -22.42 -4.88
CA GLN A 110 4.48 -21.92 -6.22
C GLN A 110 4.94 -20.50 -6.50
N LEU A 111 5.03 -19.67 -5.48
CA LEU A 111 5.18 -18.23 -5.65
C LEU A 111 6.41 -17.64 -4.95
N ARG A 112 7.04 -18.33 -3.96
CA ARG A 112 8.13 -17.77 -3.16
C ARG A 112 9.24 -17.17 -4.02
N SER A 113 9.84 -17.94 -4.90
CA SER A 113 10.94 -17.45 -5.73
C SER A 113 10.55 -16.27 -6.64
N ARG A 114 9.26 -16.15 -6.96
CA ARG A 114 8.73 -15.04 -7.78
C ARG A 114 8.45 -13.80 -6.96
N LEU A 115 7.95 -13.96 -5.74
CA LEU A 115 7.82 -12.87 -4.78
C LEU A 115 9.20 -12.29 -4.44
N GLU A 116 10.16 -13.14 -4.11
CA GLU A 116 11.54 -12.75 -3.84
C GLU A 116 12.18 -12.00 -5.01
N ALA A 117 11.94 -12.44 -6.25
CA ALA A 117 12.42 -11.75 -7.43
C ALA A 117 11.78 -10.36 -7.61
N ILE A 118 10.49 -10.21 -7.30
CA ILE A 118 9.80 -8.91 -7.34
C ILE A 118 10.36 -7.97 -6.27
N VAL A 119 10.43 -8.44 -5.03
CA VAL A 119 10.95 -7.62 -3.91
C VAL A 119 12.43 -7.30 -4.11
N GLY A 120 13.23 -8.28 -4.53
CA GLY A 120 14.65 -8.07 -4.82
C GLY A 120 14.91 -7.08 -5.97
N ALA A 121 14.02 -7.02 -6.97
CA ALA A 121 14.10 -6.03 -8.05
C ALA A 121 13.84 -4.59 -7.56
N ALA A 122 13.08 -4.41 -6.49
CA ALA A 122 12.85 -3.10 -5.88
C ALA A 122 14.09 -2.60 -5.10
N GLY A 123 14.94 -3.50 -4.61
CA GLY A 123 16.12 -3.13 -3.80
C GLY A 123 15.69 -2.39 -2.53
N ASP A 124 16.24 -1.20 -2.33
CA ASP A 124 15.95 -0.34 -1.17
C ASP A 124 14.69 0.52 -1.33
N ILE A 125 14.02 0.46 -2.48
CA ILE A 125 12.80 1.24 -2.73
C ILE A 125 11.66 0.60 -1.92
N PRO A 126 10.95 1.37 -1.06
CA PRO A 126 9.84 0.87 -0.28
C PRO A 126 8.74 0.27 -1.16
N VAL A 127 8.32 -0.96 -0.84
CA VAL A 127 7.23 -1.66 -1.53
C VAL A 127 6.02 -1.75 -0.62
N ILE A 128 4.85 -1.37 -1.13
CA ILE A 128 3.56 -1.59 -0.49
C ILE A 128 2.72 -2.49 -1.39
N TRP A 129 2.37 -3.67 -0.88
CA TRP A 129 1.57 -4.65 -1.60
C TRP A 129 0.12 -4.58 -1.17
N ILE A 130 -0.78 -4.33 -2.09
CA ILE A 130 -2.23 -4.36 -1.88
C ILE A 130 -2.68 -5.79 -2.21
N GLY A 131 -3.03 -6.55 -1.17
CA GLY A 131 -3.51 -7.92 -1.31
C GLY A 131 -4.82 -7.99 -2.09
N PRO A 132 -5.10 -9.12 -2.77
CA PRO A 132 -6.33 -9.27 -3.52
C PRO A 132 -7.55 -9.32 -2.58
N PRO A 133 -8.67 -8.65 -2.93
CA PRO A 133 -9.91 -8.77 -2.18
C PRO A 133 -10.51 -10.16 -2.29
N SER A 134 -11.35 -10.55 -1.33
CA SER A 134 -12.03 -11.84 -1.35
C SER A 134 -12.91 -12.01 -2.59
N TRP A 135 -13.05 -13.25 -3.04
CA TRP A 135 -14.04 -13.59 -4.06
C TRP A 135 -15.41 -13.78 -3.40
N PRO A 136 -16.50 -13.26 -3.96
CA PRO A 136 -17.83 -13.41 -3.37
C PRO A 136 -18.19 -14.87 -3.13
N GLY A 137 -18.56 -15.20 -1.89
CA GLY A 137 -18.95 -16.55 -1.49
C GLY A 137 -17.78 -17.52 -1.28
N HIS A 138 -16.53 -17.07 -1.31
CA HIS A 138 -15.35 -17.89 -1.07
C HIS A 138 -14.38 -17.20 -0.09
N ASN A 139 -13.87 -18.01 0.84
CA ASN A 139 -12.79 -17.60 1.76
C ASN A 139 -11.41 -18.17 1.33
N LYS A 140 -11.32 -18.84 0.19
CA LYS A 140 -10.09 -19.55 -0.24
C LYS A 140 -8.89 -18.60 -0.47
N GLY A 141 -9.14 -17.37 -0.86
CA GLY A 141 -8.08 -16.38 -1.05
C GLY A 141 -7.39 -15.93 0.24
N GLU A 142 -7.89 -16.34 1.41
CA GLU A 142 -7.26 -16.04 2.69
C GLU A 142 -5.85 -16.64 2.80
N THR A 143 -5.66 -17.88 2.30
CA THR A 143 -4.34 -18.54 2.28
C THR A 143 -3.29 -17.67 1.57
N LEU A 144 -3.61 -17.15 0.39
CA LEU A 144 -2.70 -16.30 -0.35
C LEU A 144 -2.44 -14.97 0.38
N ASN A 145 -3.50 -14.33 0.90
CA ASN A 145 -3.35 -13.06 1.62
C ASN A 145 -2.51 -13.21 2.88
N LYS A 146 -2.75 -14.28 3.67
CA LYS A 146 -1.94 -14.57 4.85
C LYS A 146 -0.48 -14.81 4.46
N TRP A 147 -0.24 -15.63 3.45
CA TRP A 147 1.11 -15.93 2.97
C TRP A 147 1.86 -14.67 2.50
N LEU A 148 1.18 -13.78 1.76
CA LEU A 148 1.76 -12.51 1.35
C LEU A 148 2.13 -11.63 2.55
N ALA A 149 1.22 -11.51 3.54
CA ALA A 149 1.47 -10.74 4.74
C ALA A 149 2.67 -11.28 5.54
N ASP A 150 2.74 -12.59 5.73
CA ASP A 150 3.82 -13.26 6.47
C ASP A 150 5.19 -13.08 5.78
N ASN A 151 5.23 -12.96 4.44
CA ASN A 151 6.48 -12.86 3.67
C ASN A 151 6.90 -11.43 3.34
N LEU A 152 5.99 -10.47 3.33
CA LEU A 152 6.29 -9.06 3.07
C LEU A 152 6.58 -8.28 4.35
N GLY A 153 6.03 -8.71 5.47
CA GLY A 153 6.23 -8.10 6.78
C GLY A 153 5.31 -6.89 7.04
N GLU A 154 5.40 -6.42 8.28
CA GLU A 154 4.59 -5.30 8.77
C GLU A 154 4.93 -4.00 8.01
N GLY A 155 3.88 -3.23 7.68
CA GLY A 155 4.02 -1.97 6.94
C GLY A 155 4.17 -2.14 5.42
N HIS A 156 4.39 -3.37 4.91
CA HIS A 156 4.59 -3.64 3.50
C HIS A 156 3.39 -4.31 2.82
N PHE A 157 2.39 -4.74 3.59
CA PHE A 157 1.20 -5.41 3.08
C PHE A 157 -0.08 -4.73 3.56
N TYR A 158 -0.94 -4.36 2.62
CA TYR A 158 -2.29 -3.86 2.89
C TYR A 158 -3.31 -4.97 2.58
N ARG A 159 -4.01 -5.44 3.60
CA ARG A 159 -5.02 -6.49 3.48
C ARG A 159 -6.36 -5.91 2.99
N SER A 160 -6.69 -6.13 1.73
CA SER A 160 -8.00 -5.78 1.17
C SER A 160 -9.00 -6.94 1.20
N PHE A 161 -8.59 -8.12 1.65
CA PHE A 161 -9.39 -9.35 1.63
C PHE A 161 -10.72 -9.21 2.35
N ASP A 162 -10.76 -8.48 3.46
CA ASP A 162 -11.94 -8.33 4.31
C ASP A 162 -12.87 -7.21 3.84
N LEU A 163 -12.52 -6.49 2.80
CA LEU A 163 -13.33 -5.41 2.27
C LEU A 163 -14.53 -5.97 1.50
N THR A 164 -15.72 -5.49 1.82
CA THR A 164 -16.92 -5.74 1.03
C THR A 164 -16.97 -4.74 -0.11
N LEU A 165 -16.62 -5.19 -1.31
CA LEU A 165 -16.59 -4.34 -2.49
C LEU A 165 -17.80 -4.60 -3.39
N PRO A 166 -18.51 -3.58 -3.87
CA PRO A 166 -19.50 -3.72 -4.93
C PRO A 166 -18.89 -4.38 -6.17
N ARG A 167 -19.57 -5.36 -6.74
CA ARG A 167 -19.07 -6.15 -7.87
C ARG A 167 -19.93 -5.93 -9.11
N GLN A 168 -19.34 -6.10 -10.30
CA GLN A 168 -20.06 -5.93 -11.56
C GLN A 168 -21.22 -6.93 -11.72
N SER A 169 -21.01 -8.18 -11.32
CA SER A 169 -22.06 -9.20 -11.22
C SER A 169 -21.56 -10.39 -10.38
N LYS A 170 -22.44 -11.38 -10.14
CA LYS A 170 -22.06 -12.63 -9.47
C LYS A 170 -21.00 -13.43 -10.24
N THR A 171 -20.97 -13.31 -11.55
CA THR A 171 -20.03 -14.03 -12.44
C THR A 171 -18.84 -13.19 -12.88
N LYS A 172 -18.90 -11.87 -12.70
CA LYS A 172 -17.79 -10.95 -12.98
C LYS A 172 -17.22 -10.46 -11.67
N PRO A 173 -16.07 -10.97 -11.25
CA PRO A 173 -15.53 -10.75 -9.90
C PRO A 173 -14.92 -9.37 -9.71
N HIS A 174 -14.64 -8.65 -10.79
CA HIS A 174 -14.09 -7.31 -10.68
C HIS A 174 -15.05 -6.40 -9.93
N PRO A 175 -14.58 -5.64 -8.96
CA PRO A 175 -15.37 -4.58 -8.35
C PRO A 175 -15.89 -3.62 -9.41
N THR A 176 -16.98 -2.94 -9.10
CA THR A 176 -17.39 -1.78 -9.90
C THR A 176 -16.38 -0.65 -9.73
N ARG A 177 -16.46 0.38 -10.59
CA ARG A 177 -15.61 1.57 -10.42
C ARG A 177 -15.82 2.19 -9.04
N GLU A 178 -17.07 2.33 -8.60
CA GLU A 178 -17.42 2.87 -7.28
C GLU A 178 -16.91 2.01 -6.12
N GLY A 179 -16.71 0.71 -6.35
CA GLY A 179 -16.16 -0.19 -5.35
C GLY A 179 -14.63 -0.15 -5.26
N MET A 180 -13.94 0.57 -6.17
CA MET A 180 -12.48 0.66 -6.23
C MET A 180 -11.98 2.07 -5.94
N ILE A 181 -12.83 3.06 -5.99
CA ILE A 181 -12.55 4.46 -5.69
C ILE A 181 -13.40 4.95 -4.52
#